data_df8a8d01e98c0e5b14d109d9dee54f9b
#
_entry.id   df8a8d01e98c0e5b14d109d9dee54f9b
#
_cell.length_a   1.000
_cell.length_b   1.000
_cell.length_c   1.000
_cell.angle_alpha   90.00
_cell.angle_beta   90.00
_cell.angle_gamma   90.00
#
_symmetry.space_group_name_H-M   'P 1'
#
loop_
_entity.id
_entity.type
_entity.pdbx_description
1 polymer ?
#
loop_
_entity_poly.entity_id
_entity_poly.type
_entity_poly.pdbx_seq_one_letter_code
_entity_poly.pdbx_strand_id
1 'polypeptide(L)'
;MLCFKRTLPRLTAVVLSAFTALSAAAHGDHTHWGYTGHDSPESWGNLSEEFRLCSTGKNQSPVNITETVSGRLPSIKANYHPSAVEVENNGHTIQVNYPEGGNTLTVNGRTYTLKQFHFHVPSENQIKGRTFPMEAHFVHLDENKQPLVLAVLYEAGKTNDRLASIRDAMPMTAGKVKLNQPFDASSLLPRHLRYYRFAGSLTTPPCTEGVSWLVFKT
;
A
#
# COMPACT_ATOMS: atom_id res chain seq x y z
N MET A 1 -80.90 32.08 39.36
CA MET A 1 -80.89 30.68 38.88
C MET A 1 -79.80 30.58 37.86
N LEU A 2 -78.56 30.28 38.31
CA LEU A 2 -77.36 30.17 37.43
C LEU A 2 -77.13 28.71 37.09
N CYS A 3 -77.19 28.42 35.79
CA CYS A 3 -76.92 27.09 35.27
C CYS A 3 -75.43 26.99 34.83
N PHE A 4 -74.57 26.23 35.57
CA PHE A 4 -73.17 25.98 35.27
C PHE A 4 -73.08 24.78 34.35
N LYS A 5 -72.63 25.00 33.10
CA LYS A 5 -72.27 23.93 32.17
C LYS A 5 -70.83 23.54 32.44
N ARG A 6 -70.62 22.29 32.87
CA ARG A 6 -69.32 21.67 32.98
C ARG A 6 -68.86 21.17 31.61
N THR A 7 -67.79 21.71 31.09
CA THR A 7 -67.08 21.18 29.93
C THR A 7 -65.96 20.22 30.40
N LEU A 8 -66.05 18.95 29.97
CA LEU A 8 -64.96 17.98 30.15
C LEU A 8 -63.80 18.29 29.18
N PRO A 9 -62.55 18.19 29.59
CA PRO A 9 -61.40 18.27 28.67
C PRO A 9 -61.22 16.93 27.94
N ARG A 10 -61.08 17.00 26.64
CA ARG A 10 -60.70 15.89 25.77
C ARG A 10 -59.19 15.60 26.00
N LEU A 11 -58.87 14.41 26.53
CA LEU A 11 -57.52 13.90 26.55
C LEU A 11 -57.14 13.49 25.11
N THR A 12 -56.21 14.23 24.50
CA THR A 12 -55.55 13.84 23.27
C THR A 12 -54.37 12.96 23.63
N ALA A 13 -54.47 11.66 23.35
CA ALA A 13 -53.35 10.73 23.48
C ALA A 13 -52.36 11.01 22.35
N VAL A 14 -51.18 11.55 22.71
CA VAL A 14 -50.00 11.66 21.79
C VAL A 14 -49.32 10.29 21.80
N VAL A 15 -49.47 9.55 20.71
CA VAL A 15 -48.71 8.32 20.45
C VAL A 15 -47.31 8.75 20.01
N LEU A 16 -46.34 8.65 20.90
CA LEU A 16 -44.94 8.87 20.60
C LEU A 16 -44.38 7.59 19.95
N SER A 17 -44.34 7.56 18.62
CA SER A 17 -43.69 6.49 17.85
C SER A 17 -42.16 6.65 18.01
N ALA A 18 -41.55 5.83 18.86
CA ALA A 18 -40.13 5.71 18.95
C ALA A 18 -39.60 5.01 17.68
N PHE A 19 -39.08 5.79 16.73
CA PHE A 19 -38.27 5.27 15.65
C PHE A 19 -36.90 4.88 16.25
N THR A 20 -36.73 3.61 16.54
CA THR A 20 -35.39 3.05 16.76
C THR A 20 -34.66 3.03 15.41
N ALA A 21 -33.83 4.04 15.18
CA ALA A 21 -32.85 4.00 14.10
C ALA A 21 -31.86 2.88 14.39
N LEU A 22 -32.04 1.74 13.72
CA LEU A 22 -31.03 0.70 13.67
C LEU A 22 -29.86 1.29 12.86
N SER A 23 -28.85 1.82 13.54
CA SER A 23 -27.56 2.14 12.94
C SER A 23 -26.93 0.82 12.52
N ALA A 24 -27.15 0.40 11.29
CA ALA A 24 -26.31 -0.61 10.66
C ALA A 24 -24.91 0.01 10.57
N ALA A 25 -24.02 -0.35 11.50
CA ALA A 25 -22.61 -0.14 11.31
C ALA A 25 -22.23 -0.96 10.07
N ALA A 26 -22.05 -0.27 8.95
CA ALA A 26 -21.42 -0.84 7.78
C ALA A 26 -19.98 -1.15 8.19
N HIS A 27 -19.72 -2.33 8.72
CA HIS A 27 -18.43 -2.95 8.63
C HIS A 27 -18.24 -3.17 7.14
N GLY A 28 -17.38 -2.36 6.52
CA GLY A 28 -16.93 -2.63 5.18
C GLY A 28 -16.27 -4.01 5.22
N ASP A 29 -16.98 -4.99 4.75
CA ASP A 29 -16.48 -6.35 4.56
C ASP A 29 -15.42 -6.25 3.44
N HIS A 30 -14.16 -5.98 3.83
CA HIS A 30 -13.06 -5.99 2.88
C HIS A 30 -12.90 -7.42 2.37
N THR A 31 -13.18 -7.62 1.09
CA THR A 31 -13.00 -8.93 0.45
C THR A 31 -11.60 -9.44 0.76
N HIS A 32 -11.54 -10.61 1.40
CA HIS A 32 -10.28 -11.26 1.71
C HIS A 32 -9.59 -11.72 0.42
N TRP A 33 -8.27 -11.61 0.38
CA TRP A 33 -7.41 -12.11 -0.69
C TRP A 33 -6.11 -12.65 -0.10
N GLY A 34 -5.42 -13.49 -0.84
CA GLY A 34 -4.18 -14.12 -0.40
C GLY A 34 -3.32 -14.54 -1.59
N TYR A 35 -2.32 -15.35 -1.32
CA TYR A 35 -1.37 -15.82 -2.35
C TYR A 35 -1.51 -17.32 -2.65
N THR A 36 -2.44 -18.02 -2.01
CA THR A 36 -2.62 -19.46 -2.17
C THR A 36 -4.09 -19.86 -2.21
N GLY A 37 -4.40 -20.97 -2.87
CA GLY A 37 -5.75 -21.53 -2.92
C GLY A 37 -6.75 -20.67 -3.70
N HIS A 38 -7.98 -20.62 -3.23
CA HIS A 38 -9.08 -19.89 -3.88
C HIS A 38 -8.82 -18.37 -3.98
N ASP A 39 -8.09 -17.82 -3.02
CA ASP A 39 -7.83 -16.38 -2.90
C ASP A 39 -6.50 -15.96 -3.54
N SER A 40 -5.91 -16.83 -4.38
CA SER A 40 -4.64 -16.61 -5.07
C SER A 40 -4.73 -15.58 -6.21
N PRO A 41 -3.58 -15.05 -6.69
CA PRO A 41 -3.53 -14.01 -7.72
C PRO A 41 -4.33 -14.32 -8.98
N GLU A 42 -4.44 -15.57 -9.38
CA GLU A 42 -5.21 -16.01 -10.55
C GLU A 42 -6.72 -15.79 -10.36
N SER A 43 -7.18 -15.72 -9.12
CA SER A 43 -8.59 -15.57 -8.76
C SER A 43 -8.98 -14.15 -8.37
N TRP A 44 -8.03 -13.27 -8.05
CA TRP A 44 -8.29 -11.94 -7.48
C TRP A 44 -9.37 -11.15 -8.21
N GLY A 45 -9.32 -11.11 -9.54
CA GLY A 45 -10.29 -10.34 -10.35
C GLY A 45 -11.73 -10.85 -10.26
N ASN A 46 -11.94 -12.04 -9.70
CA ASN A 46 -13.24 -12.69 -9.52
C ASN A 46 -13.73 -12.65 -8.06
N LEU A 47 -12.89 -12.22 -7.11
CA LEU A 47 -13.25 -12.21 -5.69
C LEU A 47 -14.24 -11.09 -5.35
N SER A 48 -14.12 -9.94 -6.01
CA SER A 48 -15.08 -8.84 -5.89
C SER A 48 -15.04 -7.93 -7.13
N GLU A 49 -16.09 -7.14 -7.33
CA GLU A 49 -16.14 -6.14 -8.42
C GLU A 49 -15.05 -5.08 -8.25
N GLU A 50 -14.66 -4.75 -7.03
CA GLU A 50 -13.56 -3.81 -6.73
C GLU A 50 -12.21 -4.31 -7.25
N PHE A 51 -12.02 -5.64 -7.33
CA PHE A 51 -10.79 -6.27 -7.78
C PHE A 51 -10.76 -6.60 -9.27
N ARG A 52 -11.78 -6.20 -10.01
CA ARG A 52 -11.93 -6.53 -11.43
C ARG A 52 -10.69 -6.17 -12.27
N LEU A 53 -9.97 -5.09 -11.93
CA LEU A 53 -8.76 -4.70 -12.65
C LEU A 53 -7.64 -5.75 -12.56
N CYS A 54 -7.65 -6.62 -11.55
CA CYS A 54 -6.67 -7.72 -11.46
C CYS A 54 -6.78 -8.72 -12.63
N SER A 55 -7.94 -8.80 -13.28
CA SER A 55 -8.15 -9.67 -14.47
C SER A 55 -8.32 -8.91 -15.77
N THR A 56 -8.86 -7.67 -15.74
CA THR A 56 -9.20 -6.92 -16.96
C THR A 56 -8.24 -5.79 -17.28
N GLY A 57 -7.36 -5.42 -16.35
CA GLY A 57 -6.38 -4.35 -16.50
C GLY A 57 -5.42 -4.60 -17.69
N LYS A 58 -4.92 -3.52 -18.28
CA LYS A 58 -4.06 -3.58 -19.49
C LYS A 58 -2.61 -3.25 -19.20
N ASN A 59 -2.36 -2.50 -18.14
CA ASN A 59 -1.02 -2.08 -17.71
C ASN A 59 -0.76 -2.60 -16.29
N GLN A 60 -0.74 -3.92 -16.15
CA GLN A 60 -0.61 -4.57 -14.86
C GLN A 60 0.85 -4.79 -14.47
N SER A 61 1.09 -4.85 -13.16
CA SER A 61 2.34 -5.25 -12.50
C SER A 61 2.09 -6.50 -11.65
N PRO A 62 3.12 -7.32 -11.40
CA PRO A 62 4.53 -7.16 -11.80
C PRO A 62 4.78 -7.48 -13.28
N VAL A 63 6.00 -7.17 -13.76
CA VAL A 63 6.40 -7.44 -15.14
C VAL A 63 7.72 -8.23 -15.22
N ASN A 64 7.88 -8.97 -16.32
CA ASN A 64 9.18 -9.49 -16.74
C ASN A 64 9.82 -8.49 -17.73
N ILE A 65 10.86 -7.79 -17.32
CA ILE A 65 11.58 -6.81 -18.15
C ILE A 65 12.49 -7.55 -19.12
N THR A 66 12.01 -7.84 -20.32
CA THR A 66 12.75 -8.58 -21.36
C THR A 66 13.42 -7.63 -22.35
N GLU A 67 12.65 -6.70 -22.92
CA GLU A 67 13.10 -5.74 -23.92
C GLU A 67 13.01 -4.33 -23.36
N THR A 68 13.97 -3.50 -23.72
CA THR A 68 14.03 -2.12 -23.27
C THR A 68 14.46 -1.19 -24.38
N VAL A 69 13.85 -0.02 -24.42
CA VAL A 69 14.30 1.08 -25.25
C VAL A 69 15.32 1.89 -24.46
N SER A 70 16.51 2.08 -25.03
CA SER A 70 17.51 2.96 -24.44
C SER A 70 17.05 4.40 -24.50
N GLY A 71 17.09 5.10 -23.36
CA GLY A 71 16.71 6.51 -23.26
C GLY A 71 17.47 7.22 -22.15
N ARG A 72 17.54 8.55 -22.26
CA ARG A 72 18.03 9.39 -21.17
C ARG A 72 16.91 9.59 -20.15
N LEU A 73 16.86 8.73 -19.15
CA LEU A 73 15.90 8.85 -18.06
C LEU A 73 16.29 10.00 -17.10
N PRO A 74 15.31 10.68 -16.48
CA PRO A 74 15.58 11.68 -15.45
C PRO A 74 16.38 11.09 -14.29
N SER A 75 17.24 11.92 -13.70
CA SER A 75 17.92 11.53 -12.46
C SER A 75 16.94 11.43 -11.30
N ILE A 76 17.20 10.46 -10.42
CA ILE A 76 16.47 10.31 -9.15
C ILE A 76 17.26 11.06 -8.08
N LYS A 77 16.56 11.85 -7.27
CA LYS A 77 17.10 12.47 -6.07
C LYS A 77 16.28 11.99 -4.88
N ALA A 78 16.82 11.05 -4.13
CA ALA A 78 16.25 10.61 -2.85
C ALA A 78 16.77 11.53 -1.75
N ASN A 79 15.85 12.13 -1.01
CA ASN A 79 16.12 12.95 0.17
C ASN A 79 15.49 12.24 1.37
N TYR A 80 16.08 11.08 1.72
CA TYR A 80 15.67 10.31 2.88
C TYR A 80 16.61 10.60 4.04
N HIS A 81 16.06 10.51 5.24
CA HIS A 81 16.79 10.72 6.48
C HIS A 81 16.21 9.80 7.58
N PRO A 82 17.01 9.54 8.63
CA PRO A 82 16.54 8.73 9.75
C PRO A 82 15.23 9.24 10.31
N SER A 83 14.22 8.37 10.40
CA SER A 83 12.88 8.70 10.84
C SER A 83 12.36 7.67 11.82
N ALA A 84 11.49 8.10 12.75
CA ALA A 84 10.75 7.20 13.61
C ALA A 84 9.73 6.44 12.76
N VAL A 85 9.94 5.14 12.63
CA VAL A 85 9.12 4.28 11.76
C VAL A 85 8.39 3.20 12.57
N GLU A 86 7.37 2.64 11.97
CA GLU A 86 6.58 1.54 12.49
C GLU A 86 6.69 0.34 11.56
N VAL A 87 7.09 -0.81 12.11
CA VAL A 87 7.12 -2.09 11.40
C VAL A 87 5.77 -2.77 11.58
N GLU A 88 5.14 -3.13 10.50
CA GLU A 88 3.81 -3.75 10.45
C GLU A 88 3.87 -5.11 9.77
N ASN A 89 3.34 -6.13 10.42
CA ASN A 89 2.89 -7.33 9.74
C ASN A 89 1.40 -7.14 9.43
N ASN A 90 1.07 -6.91 8.16
CA ASN A 90 -0.32 -6.67 7.74
C ASN A 90 -1.06 -7.95 7.29
N GLY A 91 -0.45 -9.12 7.53
CA GLY A 91 -0.97 -10.42 7.11
C GLY A 91 -0.52 -10.86 5.71
N HIS A 92 -0.02 -9.94 4.88
CA HIS A 92 0.45 -10.21 3.51
C HIS A 92 1.95 -9.99 3.35
N THR A 93 2.50 -9.01 4.04
CA THR A 93 3.93 -8.68 4.01
C THR A 93 4.37 -7.99 5.29
N ILE A 94 5.69 -7.83 5.44
CA ILE A 94 6.28 -6.93 6.44
C ILE A 94 6.48 -5.56 5.79
N GLN A 95 5.80 -4.57 6.31
CA GLN A 95 5.78 -3.20 5.85
C GLN A 95 6.41 -2.26 6.88
N VAL A 96 7.13 -1.24 6.43
CA VAL A 96 7.71 -0.20 7.27
C VAL A 96 7.06 1.13 6.93
N ASN A 97 6.26 1.63 7.84
CA ASN A 97 5.47 2.86 7.68
C ASN A 97 6.30 4.08 8.07
N TYR A 98 6.30 5.09 7.22
CA TYR A 98 6.97 6.37 7.44
C TYR A 98 5.99 7.44 7.93
N PRO A 99 6.42 8.35 8.80
CA PRO A 99 5.61 9.50 9.18
C PRO A 99 5.39 10.43 7.97
N GLU A 100 4.34 11.21 8.02
CA GLU A 100 4.04 12.19 6.98
C GLU A 100 5.16 13.25 6.86
N GLY A 101 5.52 13.53 5.62
CA GLY A 101 6.52 14.54 5.26
C GLY A 101 7.97 14.12 5.48
N GLY A 102 8.90 14.95 5.05
CA GLY A 102 10.33 14.81 5.29
C GLY A 102 11.07 13.88 4.33
N ASN A 103 10.63 12.64 4.16
CA ASN A 103 11.27 11.67 3.28
C ASN A 103 10.70 11.76 1.86
N THR A 104 11.48 12.27 0.93
CA THR A 104 11.00 12.57 -0.42
C THR A 104 11.89 12.01 -1.51
N LEU A 105 11.27 11.78 -2.67
CA LEU A 105 11.90 11.41 -3.91
C LEU A 105 11.56 12.44 -4.98
N THR A 106 12.56 13.02 -5.64
CA THR A 106 12.33 13.91 -6.78
C THR A 106 12.74 13.22 -8.07
N VAL A 107 11.82 13.18 -9.04
CA VAL A 107 12.04 12.62 -10.38
C VAL A 107 11.44 13.58 -11.39
N ASN A 108 12.24 14.03 -12.36
CA ASN A 108 11.80 14.97 -13.39
C ASN A 108 11.11 16.23 -12.84
N GLY A 109 11.66 16.81 -11.76
CA GLY A 109 11.11 18.00 -11.11
C GLY A 109 9.85 17.78 -10.25
N ARG A 110 9.26 16.60 -10.27
CA ARG A 110 8.13 16.24 -9.43
C ARG A 110 8.60 15.57 -8.14
N THR A 111 8.04 15.98 -7.02
CA THR A 111 8.36 15.46 -5.69
C THR A 111 7.27 14.51 -5.20
N TYR A 112 7.71 13.37 -4.65
CA TYR A 112 6.87 12.32 -4.11
C TYR A 112 7.29 12.05 -2.67
N THR A 113 6.35 11.92 -1.75
CA THR A 113 6.59 11.63 -0.34
C THR A 113 6.58 10.12 -0.11
N LEU A 114 7.62 9.59 0.54
CA LEU A 114 7.68 8.19 0.96
C LEU A 114 6.60 7.93 2.02
N LYS A 115 5.77 6.94 1.77
CA LYS A 115 4.71 6.50 2.68
C LYS A 115 5.10 5.25 3.44
N GLN A 116 5.63 4.27 2.74
CA GLN A 116 6.04 3.00 3.30
C GLN A 116 6.98 2.28 2.34
N PHE A 117 7.69 1.27 2.83
CA PHE A 117 8.27 0.23 1.99
C PHE A 117 7.95 -1.15 2.57
N HIS A 118 7.92 -2.16 1.69
CA HIS A 118 7.61 -3.53 2.05
C HIS A 118 8.39 -4.51 1.18
N PHE A 119 8.31 -5.81 1.51
CA PHE A 119 9.14 -6.84 0.91
C PHE A 119 8.32 -7.94 0.27
N HIS A 120 8.87 -8.49 -0.80
CA HIS A 120 8.39 -9.69 -1.49
C HIS A 120 9.50 -10.75 -1.55
N VAL A 121 9.17 -11.99 -1.25
CA VAL A 121 10.06 -13.16 -1.29
C VAL A 121 9.33 -14.31 -1.97
N PRO A 122 9.74 -14.71 -3.18
CA PRO A 122 10.75 -14.10 -4.06
C PRO A 122 10.32 -12.75 -4.66
N SER A 123 11.16 -12.16 -5.54
CA SER A 123 10.81 -10.93 -6.26
C SER A 123 9.58 -11.12 -7.14
N GLU A 124 8.76 -10.08 -7.22
CA GLU A 124 7.61 -10.04 -8.13
C GLU A 124 8.04 -9.68 -9.54
N ASN A 125 8.84 -8.59 -9.70
CA ASN A 125 9.40 -8.26 -11.00
C ASN A 125 10.54 -9.21 -11.38
N GLN A 126 10.67 -9.43 -12.68
CA GLN A 126 11.74 -10.24 -13.27
C GLN A 126 12.57 -9.41 -14.24
N ILE A 127 13.83 -9.77 -14.42
CA ILE A 127 14.69 -9.25 -15.48
C ILE A 127 15.13 -10.41 -16.37
N LYS A 128 14.71 -10.40 -17.64
CA LYS A 128 14.99 -11.45 -18.63
C LYS A 128 14.64 -12.86 -18.12
N GLY A 129 13.48 -12.99 -17.50
CA GLY A 129 12.98 -14.23 -16.93
C GLY A 129 13.62 -14.65 -15.59
N ARG A 130 14.56 -13.86 -15.09
CA ARG A 130 15.20 -14.14 -13.81
C ARG A 130 14.40 -13.54 -12.67
N THR A 131 14.03 -14.38 -11.72
CA THR A 131 13.47 -14.00 -10.40
C THR A 131 14.61 -13.84 -9.40
N PHE A 132 14.51 -12.85 -8.53
CA PHE A 132 15.48 -12.55 -7.48
C PHE A 132 15.00 -13.08 -6.13
N PRO A 133 15.93 -13.36 -5.18
CA PRO A 133 15.54 -13.87 -3.88
C PRO A 133 14.60 -12.97 -3.09
N MET A 134 14.69 -11.65 -3.26
CA MET A 134 13.85 -10.68 -2.56
C MET A 134 13.74 -9.39 -3.38
N GLU A 135 12.62 -8.69 -3.24
CA GLU A 135 12.37 -7.35 -3.78
C GLU A 135 11.79 -6.46 -2.68
N ALA A 136 12.21 -5.20 -2.63
CA ALA A 136 11.59 -4.19 -1.78
C ALA A 136 10.92 -3.12 -2.64
N HIS A 137 9.69 -2.76 -2.31
CA HIS A 137 8.93 -1.70 -2.95
C HIS A 137 8.84 -0.49 -2.02
N PHE A 138 9.37 0.65 -2.45
CA PHE A 138 9.27 1.93 -1.76
C PHE A 138 8.13 2.73 -2.39
N VAL A 139 7.03 2.83 -1.70
CA VAL A 139 5.80 3.45 -2.20
C VAL A 139 5.77 4.92 -1.83
N HIS A 140 5.64 5.76 -2.85
CA HIS A 140 5.57 7.21 -2.72
C HIS A 140 4.30 7.75 -3.34
N LEU A 141 3.81 8.88 -2.81
CA LEU A 141 2.71 9.64 -3.38
C LEU A 141 3.13 11.08 -3.62
N ASP A 142 2.71 11.66 -4.75
CA ASP A 142 2.82 13.10 -4.96
C ASP A 142 1.66 13.86 -4.29
N GLU A 143 1.63 15.18 -4.47
CA GLU A 143 0.57 16.06 -3.95
C GLU A 143 -0.84 15.69 -4.46
N ASN A 144 -0.93 15.10 -5.66
CA ASN A 144 -2.17 14.64 -6.27
C ASN A 144 -2.47 13.16 -5.96
N LYS A 145 -1.74 12.57 -4.99
CA LYS A 145 -1.83 11.15 -4.62
C LYS A 145 -1.50 10.17 -5.75
N GLN A 146 -0.75 10.64 -6.77
CA GLN A 146 -0.29 9.75 -7.83
C GLN A 146 0.87 8.89 -7.33
N PRO A 147 0.77 7.55 -7.47
CA PRO A 147 1.76 6.65 -6.92
C PRO A 147 3.00 6.54 -7.82
N LEU A 148 4.15 6.49 -7.16
CA LEU A 148 5.42 6.10 -7.74
C LEU A 148 6.06 5.05 -6.83
N VAL A 149 6.50 3.93 -7.41
CA VAL A 149 7.18 2.86 -6.68
C VAL A 149 8.61 2.73 -7.17
N LEU A 150 9.57 2.80 -6.23
CA LEU A 150 10.93 2.31 -6.46
C LEU A 150 10.97 0.83 -6.10
N ALA A 151 11.52 0.00 -6.97
CA ALA A 151 11.76 -1.41 -6.70
C ALA A 151 13.26 -1.70 -6.63
N VAL A 152 13.68 -2.33 -5.55
CA VAL A 152 15.07 -2.77 -5.31
C VAL A 152 15.09 -4.29 -5.30
N LEU A 153 15.84 -4.88 -6.22
CA LEU A 153 16.02 -6.32 -6.32
C LEU A 153 17.28 -6.73 -5.54
N TYR A 154 17.17 -7.75 -4.73
CA TYR A 154 18.26 -8.23 -3.88
C TYR A 154 18.78 -9.59 -4.37
N GLU A 155 20.11 -9.73 -4.31
CA GLU A 155 20.82 -10.99 -4.53
C GLU A 155 21.05 -11.70 -3.20
N ALA A 156 21.15 -13.03 -3.26
CA ALA A 156 21.64 -13.80 -2.12
C ALA A 156 23.13 -13.47 -1.87
N GLY A 157 23.46 -13.27 -0.63
CA GLY A 157 24.81 -12.86 -0.26
C GLY A 157 25.01 -12.83 1.25
N LYS A 158 25.93 -11.97 1.69
CA LYS A 158 26.16 -11.73 3.12
C LYS A 158 24.93 -11.08 3.77
N THR A 159 24.76 -11.32 5.06
CA THR A 159 23.73 -10.65 5.87
C THR A 159 23.76 -9.15 5.65
N ASN A 160 22.60 -8.59 5.37
CA ASN A 160 22.44 -7.15 5.26
C ASN A 160 22.08 -6.57 6.65
N ASP A 161 23.09 -6.04 7.33
CA ASP A 161 22.94 -5.48 8.68
C ASP A 161 21.96 -4.29 8.73
N ARG A 162 21.69 -3.66 7.58
CA ARG A 162 20.69 -2.57 7.48
C ARG A 162 19.26 -3.06 7.72
N LEU A 163 19.00 -4.33 7.41
CA LEU A 163 17.69 -4.95 7.65
C LEU A 163 17.55 -5.60 9.04
N ALA A 164 18.63 -5.67 9.82
CA ALA A 164 18.62 -6.37 11.11
C ALA A 164 17.56 -5.80 12.06
N SER A 165 17.49 -4.48 12.21
CA SER A 165 16.53 -3.84 13.12
C SER A 165 15.07 -4.11 12.72
N ILE A 166 14.77 -4.18 11.42
CA ILE A 166 13.43 -4.52 10.91
C ILE A 166 13.12 -5.99 11.17
N ARG A 167 14.06 -6.89 10.82
CA ARG A 167 13.92 -8.33 11.04
C ARG A 167 13.67 -8.65 12.52
N ASP A 168 14.44 -8.02 13.42
CA ASP A 168 14.40 -8.31 14.86
C ASP A 168 13.15 -7.71 15.53
N ALA A 169 12.53 -6.68 14.92
CA ALA A 169 11.33 -6.03 15.42
C ALA A 169 10.04 -6.51 14.75
N MET A 170 10.11 -7.23 13.62
CA MET A 170 8.91 -7.61 12.86
C MET A 170 7.95 -8.46 13.71
N PRO A 171 6.66 -8.09 13.79
CA PRO A 171 5.66 -8.91 14.49
C PRO A 171 5.48 -10.27 13.80
N MET A 172 5.45 -11.36 14.59
CA MET A 172 5.23 -12.72 14.07
C MET A 172 3.79 -12.99 13.63
N THR A 173 2.85 -12.16 14.10
CA THR A 173 1.43 -12.16 13.71
C THR A 173 1.03 -10.77 13.29
N ALA A 174 -0.15 -10.61 12.67
CA ALA A 174 -0.66 -9.30 12.29
C ALA A 174 -0.59 -8.30 13.45
N GLY A 175 0.00 -7.14 13.21
CA GLY A 175 0.23 -6.13 14.25
C GLY A 175 1.35 -5.15 13.87
N LYS A 176 1.59 -4.19 14.77
CA LYS A 176 2.53 -3.08 14.56
C LYS A 176 3.45 -2.88 15.75
N VAL A 177 4.70 -2.55 15.46
CA VAL A 177 5.73 -2.25 16.46
C VAL A 177 6.53 -1.02 16.01
N LYS A 178 6.67 -0.02 16.88
CA LYS A 178 7.56 1.12 16.62
C LYS A 178 9.01 0.68 16.80
N LEU A 179 9.89 1.06 15.88
CA LEU A 179 11.32 0.87 16.08
C LEU A 179 11.84 1.79 17.20
N ASN A 180 12.72 1.26 18.05
CA ASN A 180 13.35 2.02 19.12
C ASN A 180 14.36 3.05 18.60
N GLN A 181 14.88 2.86 17.39
CA GLN A 181 15.85 3.75 16.75
C GLN A 181 15.31 4.21 15.39
N PRO A 182 15.60 5.46 14.99
CA PRO A 182 15.25 5.95 13.66
C PRO A 182 15.85 5.07 12.56
N PHE A 183 15.07 4.85 11.51
CA PHE A 183 15.50 4.07 10.34
C PHE A 183 15.68 4.98 9.11
N ASP A 184 16.79 4.80 8.41
CA ASP A 184 17.10 5.53 7.18
C ASP A 184 16.90 4.63 5.95
N ALA A 185 15.83 4.89 5.19
CA ALA A 185 15.51 4.16 3.97
C ALA A 185 16.59 4.28 2.88
N SER A 186 17.40 5.36 2.88
CA SER A 186 18.49 5.53 1.91
C SER A 186 19.52 4.41 2.00
N SER A 187 19.65 3.80 3.18
CA SER A 187 20.57 2.69 3.43
C SER A 187 20.26 1.42 2.65
N LEU A 188 19.05 1.30 2.12
CA LEU A 188 18.57 0.17 1.32
C LEU A 188 18.67 0.41 -0.20
N LEU A 189 18.95 1.64 -0.62
CA LEU A 189 19.07 1.96 -2.03
C LEU A 189 20.45 1.52 -2.58
N PRO A 190 20.51 1.12 -3.87
CA PRO A 190 21.78 0.77 -4.49
C PRO A 190 22.66 2.01 -4.69
N ARG A 191 23.98 1.80 -4.78
CA ARG A 191 24.93 2.89 -5.02
C ARG A 191 24.72 3.58 -6.37
N HIS A 192 24.29 2.83 -7.38
CA HIS A 192 24.03 3.34 -8.71
C HIS A 192 22.53 3.36 -8.96
N LEU A 193 21.98 4.57 -9.12
CA LEU A 193 20.55 4.79 -9.29
C LEU A 193 20.11 4.66 -10.76
N ARG A 194 20.67 3.71 -11.53
CA ARG A 194 20.20 3.36 -12.87
C ARG A 194 18.96 2.48 -12.75
N TYR A 195 17.96 2.74 -13.58
CA TYR A 195 16.69 2.05 -13.43
C TYR A 195 16.02 1.78 -14.78
N TYR A 196 15.11 0.83 -14.78
CA TYR A 196 14.06 0.64 -15.77
C TYR A 196 12.84 1.44 -15.36
N ARG A 197 12.11 1.98 -16.35
CA ARG A 197 10.87 2.71 -16.09
C ARG A 197 9.73 2.16 -16.93
N PHE A 198 8.57 1.96 -16.31
CA PHE A 198 7.33 1.62 -16.99
C PHE A 198 6.11 2.17 -16.22
N ALA A 199 4.95 2.23 -16.88
CA ALA A 199 3.66 2.45 -16.25
C ALA A 199 3.03 1.09 -15.96
N GLY A 200 2.52 0.91 -14.76
CA GLY A 200 1.93 -0.35 -14.32
C GLY A 200 0.81 -0.13 -13.30
N SER A 201 0.62 -1.10 -12.42
CA SER A 201 -0.42 -1.12 -11.41
C SER A 201 0.14 -1.38 -10.01
N LEU A 202 -0.74 -1.38 -9.01
CA LEU A 202 -0.49 -2.08 -7.76
C LEU A 202 -0.34 -3.58 -8.05
N THR A 203 0.53 -4.26 -7.32
CA THR A 203 0.77 -5.72 -7.46
C THR A 203 -0.13 -6.57 -6.56
N THR A 204 -1.06 -5.91 -5.86
CA THR A 204 -2.07 -6.55 -5.02
C THR A 204 -3.44 -5.95 -5.29
N PRO A 205 -4.54 -6.62 -4.94
CA PRO A 205 -5.86 -6.04 -5.05
C PRO A 205 -5.93 -4.63 -4.43
N PRO A 206 -6.59 -3.69 -5.10
CA PRO A 206 -7.46 -3.83 -6.27
C PRO A 206 -6.76 -3.71 -7.64
N CYS A 207 -5.43 -3.87 -7.74
CA CYS A 207 -4.62 -3.84 -8.97
C CYS A 207 -4.77 -2.54 -9.78
N THR A 208 -4.98 -1.43 -9.08
CA THR A 208 -5.21 -0.11 -9.67
C THR A 208 -4.04 0.30 -10.55
N GLU A 209 -4.33 0.67 -11.79
CA GLU A 209 -3.35 1.14 -12.76
C GLU A 209 -2.94 2.60 -12.53
N GLY A 210 -1.93 3.07 -13.27
CA GLY A 210 -1.42 4.45 -13.16
C GLY A 210 -0.23 4.59 -12.22
N VAL A 211 0.36 3.49 -11.78
CA VAL A 211 1.57 3.48 -10.97
C VAL A 211 2.80 3.70 -11.85
N SER A 212 3.62 4.70 -11.50
CA SER A 212 4.94 4.87 -12.12
C SER A 212 5.95 3.95 -11.43
N TRP A 213 6.49 2.98 -12.16
CA TRP A 213 7.49 2.04 -11.66
C TRP A 213 8.90 2.44 -12.06
N LEU A 214 9.82 2.43 -11.10
CA LEU A 214 11.26 2.59 -11.29
C LEU A 214 11.96 1.39 -10.66
N VAL A 215 12.35 0.41 -11.49
CA VAL A 215 13.04 -0.82 -11.03
C VAL A 215 14.53 -0.62 -11.20
N PHE A 216 15.28 -0.63 -10.10
CA PHE A 216 16.72 -0.45 -10.16
C PHE A 216 17.41 -1.59 -10.90
N LYS A 217 18.43 -1.22 -11.68
CA LYS A 217 19.33 -2.20 -12.32
C LYS A 217 20.28 -2.75 -11.26
N THR A 218 20.33 -4.04 -11.13
CA THR A 218 21.28 -4.76 -10.29
C THR A 218 22.69 -4.69 -10.86
#